data_e77a549c7875449aff5394be1855db0f
#
_entry.id   e77a549c7875449aff5394be1855db0f
#
_cell.length_a   1.000
_cell.length_b   1.000
_cell.length_c   1.000
_cell.angle_alpha   90.00
_cell.angle_beta   90.00
_cell.angle_gamma   90.00
#
_symmetry.space_group_name_H-M   'P 1'
#
loop_
_entity.id
_entity.type
_entity.pdbx_description
1 polymer ?
#
loop_
_entity_poly.entity_id
_entity_poly.type
_entity_poly.pdbx_seq_one_letter_code
_entity_poly.pdbx_strand_id
1 'polypeptide(L)'
;MDPRRIWRVALLLLVAGANLQAEERIRLLVQNSPLAGFRYHAGAALWRELRVGDALELAREPDNPHDANAIAVRWRGYKLGYVPRSENAALAWGLDRGTPLRARISALTEHPNPARRVRFEVFVE
;
A
#
# COMPACT_ATOMS: atom_id res chain seq x y z
N MET A 1 -11.72 48.92 19.60
CA MET A 1 -11.36 47.55 19.23
C MET A 1 -11.02 46.79 20.51
N ASP A 2 -11.75 45.73 20.81
CA ASP A 2 -11.54 44.93 22.03
C ASP A 2 -10.32 44.00 21.84
N PRO A 3 -9.24 44.17 22.62
CA PRO A 3 -8.04 43.34 22.48
C PRO A 3 -8.32 41.86 22.77
N ARG A 4 -9.38 41.55 23.50
CA ARG A 4 -9.78 40.16 23.77
C ARG A 4 -10.25 39.43 22.53
N ARG A 5 -10.83 40.10 21.55
CA ARG A 5 -11.27 39.53 20.28
C ARG A 5 -10.09 39.12 19.39
N ILE A 6 -9.00 39.87 19.41
CA ILE A 6 -7.79 39.58 18.64
C ILE A 6 -7.12 38.34 19.15
N TRP A 7 -7.05 38.15 20.47
CA TRP A 7 -6.48 36.97 21.13
C TRP A 7 -7.25 35.71 20.83
N ARG A 8 -8.59 35.77 20.80
CA ARG A 8 -9.44 34.61 20.48
C ARG A 8 -9.25 34.15 19.04
N VAL A 9 -9.13 35.05 18.09
CA VAL A 9 -8.91 34.75 16.68
C VAL A 9 -7.51 34.13 16.49
N ALA A 10 -6.48 34.66 17.14
CA ALA A 10 -5.14 34.16 17.07
C ALA A 10 -5.06 32.72 17.66
N LEU A 11 -5.77 32.46 18.75
CA LEU A 11 -5.84 31.13 19.38
C LEU A 11 -6.50 30.10 18.48
N LEU A 12 -7.59 30.47 17.79
CA LEU A 12 -8.26 29.59 16.82
C LEU A 12 -7.37 29.22 15.64
N LEU A 13 -6.59 30.16 15.13
CA LEU A 13 -5.62 29.92 14.03
C LEU A 13 -4.52 28.96 14.47
N LEU A 14 -4.02 29.07 15.70
CA LEU A 14 -3.03 28.16 16.26
C LEU A 14 -3.56 26.74 16.40
N VAL A 15 -4.81 26.58 16.86
CA VAL A 15 -5.46 25.26 16.99
C VAL A 15 -5.67 24.63 15.61
N ALA A 16 -6.11 25.40 14.61
CA ALA A 16 -6.26 24.91 13.25
C ALA A 16 -4.92 24.45 12.64
N GLY A 17 -3.83 25.20 12.87
CA GLY A 17 -2.49 24.82 12.44
C GLY A 17 -1.98 23.54 13.10
N ALA A 18 -2.23 23.37 14.40
CA ALA A 18 -1.87 22.17 15.14
C ALA A 18 -2.62 20.93 14.65
N ASN A 19 -3.91 21.06 14.33
CA ASN A 19 -4.72 19.96 13.78
C ASN A 19 -4.24 19.55 12.39
N LEU A 20 -3.86 20.47 11.53
CA LEU A 20 -3.29 20.14 10.21
C LEU A 20 -1.98 19.36 10.34
N GLN A 21 -1.12 19.71 11.29
CA GLN A 21 0.12 18.98 11.57
C GLN A 21 -0.14 17.58 12.16
N ALA A 22 -1.17 17.41 12.99
CA ALA A 22 -1.53 16.14 13.57
C ALA A 22 -2.08 15.13 12.55
N GLU A 23 -2.52 15.59 11.38
CA GLU A 23 -2.97 14.72 10.29
C GLU A 23 -1.80 14.13 9.48
N GLU A 24 -0.61 14.68 9.59
CA GLU A 24 0.58 14.08 8.98
C GLU A 24 0.96 12.80 9.70
N ARG A 25 0.84 11.68 8.99
CA ARG A 25 1.18 10.37 9.52
C ARG A 25 2.56 9.92 9.04
N ILE A 26 3.36 9.43 9.97
CA ILE A 26 4.62 8.78 9.63
C ILE A 26 4.29 7.39 9.10
N ARG A 27 4.77 7.09 7.89
CA ARG A 27 4.64 5.77 7.26
C ARG A 27 6.02 5.15 7.18
N LEU A 28 6.15 3.94 7.71
CA LEU A 28 7.40 3.19 7.66
C LEU A 28 7.36 2.25 6.46
N LEU A 29 8.25 2.47 5.51
CA LEU A 29 8.44 1.55 4.39
C LEU A 29 9.06 0.27 4.92
N VAL A 30 8.37 -0.84 4.68
CA VAL A 30 8.80 -2.17 5.10
C VAL A 30 9.47 -2.91 3.94
N GLN A 31 8.90 -2.79 2.75
CA GLN A 31 9.34 -3.58 1.60
C GLN A 31 8.92 -2.89 0.29
N ASN A 32 9.77 -3.02 -0.73
CA ASN A 32 9.44 -2.68 -2.11
C ASN A 32 9.77 -3.89 -2.97
N SER A 33 8.78 -4.43 -3.65
CA SER A 33 8.88 -5.70 -4.35
C SER A 33 8.31 -5.64 -5.76
N PRO A 34 8.83 -6.49 -6.67
CA PRO A 34 8.13 -6.76 -7.92
C PRO A 34 6.87 -7.57 -7.65
N LEU A 35 5.88 -7.45 -8.50
CA LEU A 35 4.67 -8.25 -8.44
C LEU A 35 4.89 -9.59 -9.16
N ALA A 36 4.74 -10.69 -8.45
CA ALA A 36 4.90 -12.03 -9.02
C ALA A 36 3.59 -12.51 -9.67
N GLY A 37 3.72 -13.26 -10.78
CA GLY A 37 2.59 -13.91 -11.41
C GLY A 37 1.62 -12.98 -12.15
N PHE A 38 1.99 -11.75 -12.42
CA PHE A 38 1.15 -10.75 -13.09
C PHE A 38 0.53 -11.25 -14.39
N ARG A 39 1.27 -11.98 -15.21
CA ARG A 39 0.80 -12.50 -16.51
C ARG A 39 -0.34 -13.51 -16.40
N TYR A 40 -0.52 -14.15 -15.24
CA TYR A 40 -1.49 -15.21 -15.02
C TYR A 40 -2.80 -14.73 -14.38
N HIS A 41 -2.90 -13.44 -14.08
CA HIS A 41 -4.02 -12.86 -13.36
C HIS A 41 -4.63 -11.67 -14.10
N ALA A 42 -5.67 -11.07 -13.53
CA ALA A 42 -6.42 -9.98 -14.12
C ALA A 42 -5.56 -8.73 -14.45
N GLY A 43 -4.38 -8.60 -13.87
CA GLY A 43 -3.50 -7.45 -14.08
C GLY A 43 -3.15 -7.20 -15.54
N ALA A 44 -2.98 -8.25 -16.35
CA ALA A 44 -2.68 -8.11 -17.77
C ALA A 44 -3.81 -7.37 -18.54
N ALA A 45 -5.08 -7.67 -18.22
CA ALA A 45 -6.24 -7.01 -18.82
C ALA A 45 -6.45 -5.59 -18.26
N LEU A 46 -6.04 -5.34 -17.03
CA LEU A 46 -6.25 -4.08 -16.32
C LEU A 46 -5.06 -3.12 -16.42
N TRP A 47 -3.99 -3.52 -17.10
CA TRP A 47 -2.73 -2.78 -17.17
C TRP A 47 -2.91 -1.28 -17.41
N ARG A 48 -3.73 -0.90 -18.36
CA ARG A 48 -3.94 0.50 -18.74
C ARG A 48 -4.65 1.33 -17.67
N GLU A 49 -5.35 0.66 -16.74
CA GLU A 49 -6.11 1.32 -15.68
C GLU A 49 -5.29 1.54 -14.41
N LEU A 50 -4.19 0.81 -14.25
CA LEU A 50 -3.32 0.93 -13.09
C LEU A 50 -2.59 2.27 -13.07
N ARG A 51 -2.44 2.85 -11.89
CA ARG A 51 -1.70 4.11 -11.68
C ARG A 51 -0.76 3.98 -10.49
N VAL A 52 0.41 4.59 -10.58
CA VAL A 52 1.33 4.73 -9.45
C VAL A 52 0.60 5.41 -8.31
N GLY A 53 0.76 4.88 -7.09
CA GLY A 53 0.06 5.36 -5.91
C GLY A 53 -1.27 4.67 -5.62
N ASP A 54 -1.80 3.87 -6.56
CA ASP A 54 -3.03 3.13 -6.33
C ASP A 54 -2.88 2.19 -5.13
N ALA A 55 -3.89 2.18 -4.26
CA ALA A 55 -3.95 1.28 -3.12
C ALA A 55 -4.07 -0.17 -3.57
N LEU A 56 -3.33 -1.03 -2.90
CA LEU A 56 -3.39 -2.48 -3.08
C LEU A 56 -3.79 -3.15 -1.78
N GLU A 57 -4.50 -4.25 -1.89
CA GLU A 57 -4.88 -5.08 -0.75
C GLU A 57 -3.99 -6.32 -0.72
N LEU A 58 -3.45 -6.62 0.47
CA LEU A 58 -2.68 -7.83 0.73
C LEU A 58 -3.61 -8.85 1.38
N ALA A 59 -3.83 -9.99 0.71
CA ALA A 59 -4.74 -11.02 1.16
C ALA A 59 -3.99 -12.34 1.37
N ARG A 60 -3.99 -12.83 2.61
CA ARG A 60 -3.39 -14.12 2.93
C ARG A 60 -4.14 -15.28 2.27
N GLU A 61 -3.38 -16.23 1.77
CA GLU A 61 -3.88 -17.51 1.27
C GLU A 61 -3.16 -18.65 1.99
N PRO A 62 -3.47 -18.91 3.28
CA PRO A 62 -2.77 -19.91 4.07
C PRO A 62 -2.97 -21.36 3.56
N ASP A 63 -4.05 -21.58 2.83
CA ASP A 63 -4.36 -22.88 2.23
C ASP A 63 -3.83 -23.06 0.80
N ASN A 64 -3.03 -22.11 0.32
CA ASN A 64 -2.45 -22.21 -1.01
C ASN A 64 -1.55 -23.45 -1.09
N PRO A 65 -1.81 -24.38 -2.04
CA PRO A 65 -1.10 -25.65 -2.10
C PRO A 65 0.38 -25.52 -2.48
N HIS A 66 0.78 -24.39 -3.04
CA HIS A 66 2.16 -24.16 -3.48
C HIS A 66 2.99 -23.40 -2.45
N ASP A 67 2.33 -22.65 -1.56
CA ASP A 67 3.01 -21.79 -0.60
C ASP A 67 2.09 -21.41 0.56
N ALA A 68 2.38 -21.93 1.75
CA ALA A 68 1.61 -21.62 2.96
C ALA A 68 1.74 -20.15 3.37
N ASN A 69 2.78 -19.43 2.91
CA ASN A 69 2.97 -18.01 3.16
C ASN A 69 2.43 -17.12 2.03
N ALA A 70 1.65 -17.66 1.11
CA ALA A 70 1.16 -16.93 -0.03
C ALA A 70 0.34 -15.69 0.38
N ILE A 71 0.62 -14.59 -0.28
CA ILE A 71 -0.09 -13.33 -0.11
C ILE A 71 -0.49 -12.83 -1.49
N ALA A 72 -1.79 -12.85 -1.77
CA ALA A 72 -2.33 -12.28 -2.98
C ALA A 72 -2.29 -10.75 -2.91
N VAL A 73 -1.96 -10.13 -4.02
CA VAL A 73 -2.00 -8.68 -4.19
C VAL A 73 -3.21 -8.34 -5.06
N ARG A 74 -4.14 -7.56 -4.50
CA ARG A 74 -5.39 -7.20 -5.15
C ARG A 74 -5.50 -5.70 -5.38
N TRP A 75 -6.10 -5.35 -6.51
CA TRP A 75 -6.43 -3.98 -6.87
C TRP A 75 -7.93 -3.91 -7.15
N ARG A 76 -8.66 -3.11 -6.39
CA ARG A 76 -10.11 -2.97 -6.52
C ARG A 76 -10.86 -4.34 -6.57
N GLY A 77 -10.38 -5.29 -5.77
CA GLY A 77 -10.95 -6.64 -5.71
C GLY A 77 -10.40 -7.63 -6.75
N TYR A 78 -9.63 -7.18 -7.73
CA TYR A 78 -9.02 -8.04 -8.75
C TYR A 78 -7.64 -8.51 -8.31
N LYS A 79 -7.41 -9.81 -8.36
CA LYS A 79 -6.07 -10.35 -8.11
C LYS A 79 -5.13 -9.96 -9.25
N LEU A 80 -4.09 -9.22 -8.94
CA LEU A 80 -3.05 -8.85 -9.89
C LEU A 80 -1.90 -9.86 -9.91
N GLY A 81 -1.65 -10.52 -8.79
CA GLY A 81 -0.55 -11.45 -8.61
C GLY A 81 -0.30 -11.71 -7.13
N TYR A 82 0.97 -11.94 -6.80
CA TYR A 82 1.41 -12.30 -5.46
C TYR A 82 2.63 -11.50 -5.03
N VAL A 83 2.81 -11.37 -3.73
CA VAL A 83 4.11 -11.03 -3.16
C VAL A 83 5.10 -12.13 -3.54
N PRO A 84 6.32 -11.83 -4.02
CA PRO A 84 7.28 -12.86 -4.37
C PRO A 84 7.52 -13.83 -3.22
N ARG A 85 7.56 -15.12 -3.52
CA ARG A 85 7.72 -16.17 -2.53
C ARG A 85 8.98 -16.00 -1.68
N SER A 86 10.06 -15.52 -2.28
CA SER A 86 11.32 -15.26 -1.58
C SER A 86 11.24 -14.10 -0.57
N GLU A 87 10.19 -13.30 -0.60
CA GLU A 87 10.06 -12.06 0.18
C GLU A 87 8.79 -12.01 1.02
N ASN A 88 8.01 -13.10 1.09
CA ASN A 88 6.67 -13.06 1.69
C ASN A 88 6.58 -13.50 3.16
N ALA A 89 7.55 -14.24 3.67
CA ALA A 89 7.46 -14.86 4.99
C ALA A 89 7.22 -13.85 6.12
N ALA A 90 8.01 -12.76 6.15
CA ALA A 90 7.87 -11.73 7.17
C ALA A 90 6.54 -10.98 7.07
N LEU A 91 6.08 -10.70 5.85
CA LEU A 91 4.79 -10.05 5.63
C LEU A 91 3.63 -10.96 6.03
N ALA A 92 3.71 -12.25 5.69
CA ALA A 92 2.70 -13.24 6.07
C ALA A 92 2.58 -13.32 7.60
N TRP A 93 3.69 -13.38 8.29
CA TRP A 93 3.73 -13.38 9.75
C TRP A 93 3.13 -12.11 10.35
N GLY A 94 3.44 -10.95 9.78
CA GLY A 94 2.84 -9.68 10.20
C GLY A 94 1.33 -9.63 9.98
N LEU A 95 0.85 -10.03 8.82
CA LEU A 95 -0.57 -10.06 8.50
C LEU A 95 -1.33 -11.02 9.43
N ASP A 96 -0.78 -12.20 9.72
CA ASP A 96 -1.41 -13.20 10.58
C ASP A 96 -1.53 -12.71 12.04
N ARG A 97 -0.69 -11.78 12.45
CA ARG A 97 -0.71 -11.15 13.78
C ARG A 97 -1.52 -9.86 13.85
N GLY A 98 -2.11 -9.45 12.74
CA GLY A 98 -2.89 -8.22 12.68
C GLY A 98 -2.07 -6.93 12.58
N THR A 99 -0.79 -7.03 12.16
CA THR A 99 0.00 -5.83 11.88
C THR A 99 -0.69 -5.00 10.79
N PRO A 100 -0.87 -3.67 10.96
CA PRO A 100 -1.57 -2.83 10.00
C PRO A 100 -0.69 -2.52 8.78
N LEU A 101 -0.51 -3.52 7.93
CA LEU A 101 0.24 -3.39 6.67
C LEU A 101 -0.65 -2.82 5.57
N ARG A 102 -0.12 -1.84 4.86
CA ARG A 102 -0.73 -1.22 3.69
C ARG A 102 0.18 -1.40 2.49
N ALA A 103 -0.38 -1.42 1.30
CA ALA A 103 0.39 -1.52 0.08
C ALA A 103 -0.14 -0.56 -0.99
N ARG A 104 0.76 -0.16 -1.86
CA ARG A 104 0.43 0.68 -3.02
C ARG A 104 1.38 0.40 -4.17
N ILE A 105 0.92 0.69 -5.39
CA ILE A 105 1.77 0.61 -6.58
C ILE A 105 2.85 1.69 -6.47
N SER A 106 4.12 1.28 -6.55
CA SER A 106 5.26 2.19 -6.47
C SER A 106 5.85 2.52 -7.84
N ALA A 107 5.74 1.61 -8.81
CA ALA A 107 6.23 1.84 -10.17
C ALA A 107 5.46 1.01 -11.19
N LEU A 108 5.24 1.59 -12.36
CA LEU A 108 4.68 0.94 -13.53
C LEU A 108 5.63 1.15 -14.69
N THR A 109 6.05 0.07 -15.33
CA THR A 109 7.00 0.11 -16.44
C THR A 109 6.45 -0.70 -17.61
N GLU A 110 6.36 -0.09 -18.77
CA GLU A 110 6.08 -0.82 -20.00
C GLU A 110 7.29 -1.71 -20.32
N HIS A 111 7.10 -3.02 -20.28
CA HIS A 111 8.17 -3.97 -20.48
C HIS A 111 7.62 -5.25 -21.12
N PRO A 112 8.35 -5.88 -22.09
CA PRO A 112 7.94 -7.15 -22.69
C PRO A 112 7.78 -8.27 -21.66
N ASN A 113 8.64 -8.29 -20.62
CA ASN A 113 8.53 -9.25 -19.53
C ASN A 113 7.52 -8.75 -18.48
N PRO A 114 6.36 -9.41 -18.32
CA PRO A 114 5.34 -9.00 -17.35
C PRO A 114 5.84 -8.93 -15.91
N ALA A 115 6.84 -9.73 -15.54
CA ALA A 115 7.43 -9.72 -14.21
C ALA A 115 8.11 -8.40 -13.84
N ARG A 116 8.39 -7.54 -14.84
CA ARG A 116 9.04 -6.24 -14.65
C ARG A 116 8.10 -5.05 -14.79
N ARG A 117 6.80 -5.30 -14.97
CA ARG A 117 5.84 -4.22 -15.22
C ARG A 117 5.37 -3.50 -13.99
N VAL A 118 5.16 -4.20 -12.88
CA VAL A 118 4.58 -3.65 -11.67
C VAL A 118 5.52 -3.86 -10.49
N ARG A 119 5.75 -2.79 -9.75
CA ARG A 119 6.35 -2.84 -8.42
C ARG A 119 5.38 -2.24 -7.42
N PHE A 120 5.43 -2.73 -6.20
CA PHE A 120 4.62 -2.22 -5.11
C PHE A 120 5.46 -2.05 -3.86
N GLU A 121 5.00 -1.18 -3.00
CA GLU A 121 5.61 -0.98 -1.69
C GLU A 121 4.62 -1.32 -0.58
N VAL A 122 5.16 -1.87 0.50
CA VAL A 122 4.43 -2.19 1.72
C VAL A 122 4.95 -1.31 2.84
N PHE A 123 4.05 -0.75 3.59
CA PHE A 123 4.37 0.15 4.70
C PHE A 123 3.46 -0.14 5.90
N VAL A 124 3.92 0.26 7.08
CA VAL A 124 3.14 0.22 8.33
C VAL A 124 2.55 1.60 8.57
N GLU A 125 1.27 1.62 8.86
CA GLU A 125 0.57 2.85 9.28
C GLU A 125 0.52 3.00 10.79
#